data_0b424ae1c1d2bd808a18d99bdfbeeab0
#
_entry.id   0b424ae1c1d2bd808a18d99bdfbeeab0
#
_cell.length_a   1.000
_cell.length_b   1.000
_cell.length_c   1.000
_cell.angle_alpha   90.00
_cell.angle_beta   90.00
_cell.angle_gamma   90.00
#
_symmetry.space_group_name_H-M   'P 1'
#
loop_
_entity.id
_entity.type
_entity.pdbx_description
1 polymer ?
#
loop_
_entity_poly.entity_id
_entity_poly.type
_entity_poly.pdbx_seq_one_letter_code
_entity_poly.pdbx_strand_id
1 'polypeptide(L)'
;IESKIEQNYKRARDAGLKIGFYHYVTARSVSQAEKEAQFFASVISGKVADCRLAMDFESFGNLNKREINTIGLAFMKKLEELTKKEVVLYSNAYTASRIWEGEVTNYPLWIAQYEVNEPENSGTWNSWAGWQYTDVGRVTGISNHVDRDKFTKEIFMSESTEIPETEKPKQEDEDNKTTKKIKIKWGDTLSQLAIKYNTTVAELVRLNNIQNPNLIYAGETLIVPVKGETTNSTTIYIVKSGDTLNKIAQMFNTTVSQIAQENNIQNVNLIYPRSEISSKQQL
;
A
#
# COMPACT_ATOMS: atom_id res chain seq x y z
N ILE A 1 1.85 2.81 -16.03
CA ILE A 1 0.76 2.14 -15.29
C ILE A 1 0.11 3.15 -14.34
N GLU A 2 0.88 3.88 -13.54
CA GLU A 2 0.36 4.89 -12.60
C GLU A 2 -0.57 5.91 -13.24
N SER A 3 -0.20 6.47 -14.37
CA SER A 3 -1.00 7.51 -15.03
C SER A 3 -2.40 7.03 -15.48
N LYS A 4 -2.55 5.76 -15.87
CA LYS A 4 -3.85 5.21 -16.26
C LYS A 4 -4.76 4.95 -15.06
N ILE A 5 -4.21 4.43 -13.97
CA ILE A 5 -4.98 4.20 -12.74
C ILE A 5 -5.49 5.52 -12.17
N GLU A 6 -4.64 6.53 -12.06
CA GLU A 6 -5.05 7.85 -11.57
C GLU A 6 -6.16 8.46 -12.44
N GLN A 7 -5.99 8.43 -13.75
CA GLN A 7 -6.96 8.97 -14.68
C GLN A 7 -8.31 8.23 -14.58
N ASN A 8 -8.28 6.90 -14.54
CA ASN A 8 -9.49 6.09 -14.45
C ASN A 8 -10.19 6.30 -13.09
N TYR A 9 -9.44 6.31 -12.01
CA TYR A 9 -9.96 6.56 -10.68
C TYR A 9 -10.66 7.92 -10.59
N LYS A 10 -9.98 8.99 -11.04
CA LYS A 10 -10.56 10.33 -11.04
C LYS A 10 -11.86 10.38 -11.85
N ARG A 11 -11.85 9.86 -13.08
CA ARG A 11 -13.05 9.87 -13.96
C ARG A 11 -14.20 9.09 -13.37
N ALA A 12 -13.93 7.92 -12.77
CA ALA A 12 -14.97 7.12 -12.14
C ALA A 12 -15.57 7.85 -10.92
N ARG A 13 -14.72 8.49 -10.09
CA ARG A 13 -15.19 9.32 -8.96
C ARG A 13 -16.02 10.52 -9.42
N ASP A 14 -15.55 11.24 -10.43
CA ASP A 14 -16.24 12.40 -11.01
C ASP A 14 -17.61 12.00 -11.59
N ALA A 15 -17.73 10.76 -12.10
CA ALA A 15 -18.98 10.18 -12.61
C ALA A 15 -19.89 9.61 -11.49
N GLY A 16 -19.51 9.70 -10.22
CA GLY A 16 -20.28 9.19 -9.09
C GLY A 16 -20.32 7.66 -8.99
N LEU A 17 -19.42 6.96 -9.67
CA LEU A 17 -19.35 5.50 -9.62
C LEU A 17 -18.77 5.00 -8.31
N LYS A 18 -19.28 3.86 -7.84
CA LYS A 18 -18.65 3.08 -6.77
C LYS A 18 -17.42 2.39 -7.31
N ILE A 19 -16.33 2.41 -6.54
CA ILE A 19 -15.02 1.93 -6.99
C ILE A 19 -14.56 0.76 -6.14
N GLY A 20 -14.14 -0.30 -6.81
CA GLY A 20 -13.33 -1.37 -6.27
C GLY A 20 -12.00 -1.46 -7.02
N PHE A 21 -11.07 -2.18 -6.43
CA PHE A 21 -9.77 -2.48 -7.04
C PHE A 21 -9.52 -3.97 -6.96
N TYR A 22 -8.87 -4.51 -7.98
CA TYR A 22 -8.42 -5.89 -7.99
C TYR A 22 -6.95 -6.00 -8.37
N HIS A 23 -6.34 -7.11 -7.98
CA HIS A 23 -4.99 -7.47 -8.37
C HIS A 23 -4.95 -8.89 -8.92
N TYR A 24 -4.43 -9.03 -10.14
CA TYR A 24 -4.19 -10.32 -10.75
C TYR A 24 -2.91 -10.92 -10.16
N VAL A 25 -3.06 -11.97 -9.35
CA VAL A 25 -1.97 -12.59 -8.60
C VAL A 25 -1.22 -13.57 -9.50
N THR A 26 0.09 -13.42 -9.56
CA THR A 26 1.00 -14.30 -10.32
C THR A 26 1.98 -15.05 -9.44
N ALA A 27 1.90 -14.85 -8.14
CA ALA A 27 2.78 -15.41 -7.12
C ALA A 27 2.88 -16.94 -7.20
N ARG A 28 4.09 -17.45 -6.94
CA ARG A 28 4.39 -18.90 -6.86
C ARG A 28 4.94 -19.30 -5.48
N SER A 29 4.95 -18.37 -4.55
CA SER A 29 5.33 -18.59 -3.15
C SER A 29 4.66 -17.57 -2.24
N VAL A 30 4.60 -17.85 -0.94
CA VAL A 30 4.10 -16.92 0.08
C VAL A 30 4.83 -15.58 0.01
N SER A 31 6.17 -15.59 -0.07
CA SER A 31 6.96 -14.36 -0.14
C SER A 31 6.66 -13.52 -1.39
N GLN A 32 6.32 -14.15 -2.53
CA GLN A 32 5.89 -13.42 -3.72
C GLN A 32 4.49 -12.83 -3.53
N ALA A 33 3.56 -13.61 -2.95
CA ALA A 33 2.20 -13.14 -2.67
C ALA A 33 2.20 -11.92 -1.74
N GLU A 34 3.00 -11.94 -0.69
CA GLU A 34 3.15 -10.79 0.21
C GLU A 34 3.72 -9.56 -0.49
N LYS A 35 4.68 -9.74 -1.40
CA LYS A 35 5.22 -8.63 -2.22
C LYS A 35 4.19 -8.07 -3.18
N GLU A 36 3.38 -8.93 -3.82
CA GLU A 36 2.30 -8.49 -4.69
C GLU A 36 1.21 -7.76 -3.90
N ALA A 37 0.86 -8.22 -2.70
CA ALA A 37 -0.05 -7.51 -1.80
C ALA A 37 0.50 -6.13 -1.38
N GLN A 38 1.81 -6.03 -1.08
CA GLN A 38 2.48 -4.77 -0.81
C GLN A 38 2.43 -3.82 -2.01
N PHE A 39 2.71 -4.34 -3.20
CA PHE A 39 2.61 -3.58 -4.44
C PHE A 39 1.18 -3.06 -4.65
N PHE A 40 0.19 -3.93 -4.55
CA PHE A 40 -1.22 -3.56 -4.71
C PHE A 40 -1.64 -2.50 -3.70
N ALA A 41 -1.34 -2.69 -2.42
CA ALA A 41 -1.60 -1.71 -1.37
C ALA A 41 -0.96 -0.35 -1.66
N SER A 42 0.27 -0.34 -2.19
CA SER A 42 0.96 0.89 -2.56
C SER A 42 0.29 1.63 -3.71
N VAL A 43 -0.20 0.91 -4.73
CA VAL A 43 -0.86 1.48 -5.91
C VAL A 43 -2.20 2.13 -5.56
N ILE A 44 -2.94 1.54 -4.63
CA ILE A 44 -4.26 2.05 -4.21
C ILE A 44 -4.18 3.00 -3.02
N SER A 45 -2.98 3.24 -2.49
CA SER A 45 -2.78 4.15 -1.36
C SER A 45 -3.33 5.55 -1.64
N GLY A 46 -4.05 6.11 -0.67
CA GLY A 46 -4.70 7.40 -0.81
C GLY A 46 -5.99 7.41 -1.64
N LYS A 47 -6.41 6.28 -2.20
CA LYS A 47 -7.65 6.13 -2.94
C LYS A 47 -8.77 5.57 -2.06
N VAL A 48 -9.95 6.11 -2.25
CA VAL A 48 -11.16 5.57 -1.60
C VAL A 48 -11.65 4.37 -2.40
N ALA A 49 -11.72 3.21 -1.78
CA ALA A 49 -12.41 2.04 -2.29
C ALA A 49 -13.78 1.96 -1.63
N ASP A 50 -14.84 1.91 -2.41
CA ASP A 50 -16.21 1.68 -1.93
C ASP A 50 -16.48 0.18 -1.76
N CYS A 51 -15.79 -0.64 -2.57
CA CYS A 51 -15.92 -2.08 -2.59
C CYS A 51 -14.70 -2.77 -1.97
N ARG A 52 -14.88 -4.02 -1.56
CA ARG A 52 -13.80 -4.90 -1.10
C ARG A 52 -12.69 -4.97 -2.15
N LEU A 53 -11.46 -5.12 -1.68
CA LEU A 53 -10.31 -5.31 -2.55
C LEU A 53 -10.32 -6.76 -3.08
N ALA A 54 -10.27 -6.95 -4.39
CA ALA A 54 -10.37 -8.29 -4.94
C ALA A 54 -8.98 -8.92 -5.19
N MET A 55 -8.83 -10.16 -4.71
CA MET A 55 -7.76 -11.04 -5.12
C MET A 55 -8.24 -11.85 -6.32
N ASP A 56 -7.56 -11.71 -7.44
CA ASP A 56 -7.77 -12.47 -8.67
C ASP A 56 -6.57 -13.42 -8.88
N PHE A 57 -6.70 -14.66 -8.43
CA PHE A 57 -5.66 -15.67 -8.55
C PHE A 57 -6.16 -16.85 -9.35
N GLU A 58 -5.84 -16.88 -10.64
CA GLU A 58 -6.35 -17.86 -11.60
C GLU A 58 -5.23 -18.71 -12.25
N SER A 59 -4.05 -18.11 -12.42
CA SER A 59 -2.91 -18.81 -13.03
C SER A 59 -2.06 -19.46 -11.97
N PHE A 60 -2.19 -20.77 -11.78
CA PHE A 60 -1.49 -21.48 -10.71
C PHE A 60 -0.16 -22.10 -11.13
N GLY A 61 0.09 -22.28 -12.44
CA GLY A 61 1.28 -22.99 -12.93
C GLY A 61 1.29 -24.43 -12.42
N ASN A 62 2.41 -24.84 -11.82
CA ASN A 62 2.59 -26.20 -11.29
C ASN A 62 2.28 -26.31 -9.78
N LEU A 63 1.63 -25.33 -9.20
CA LEU A 63 1.28 -25.35 -7.77
C LEU A 63 0.21 -26.42 -7.51
N ASN A 64 0.37 -27.16 -6.42
CA ASN A 64 -0.68 -28.04 -5.94
C ASN A 64 -1.74 -27.26 -5.14
N LYS A 65 -2.86 -27.91 -4.86
CA LYS A 65 -4.01 -27.30 -4.17
C LYS A 65 -3.64 -26.65 -2.84
N ARG A 66 -2.81 -27.30 -2.03
CA ARG A 66 -2.37 -26.78 -0.73
C ARG A 66 -1.53 -25.51 -0.89
N GLU A 67 -0.61 -25.51 -1.85
CA GLU A 67 0.22 -24.33 -2.15
C GLU A 67 -0.63 -23.16 -2.63
N ILE A 68 -1.61 -23.39 -3.52
CA ILE A 68 -2.53 -22.37 -4.01
C ILE A 68 -3.26 -21.69 -2.84
N ASN A 69 -3.86 -22.50 -1.95
CA ASN A 69 -4.58 -21.98 -0.78
C ASN A 69 -3.66 -21.21 0.17
N THR A 70 -2.45 -21.74 0.42
CA THR A 70 -1.47 -21.07 1.30
C THR A 70 -1.03 -19.72 0.73
N ILE A 71 -0.76 -19.67 -0.57
CA ILE A 71 -0.32 -18.44 -1.28
C ILE A 71 -1.45 -17.42 -1.35
N GLY A 72 -2.66 -17.85 -1.73
CA GLY A 72 -3.83 -16.97 -1.79
C GLY A 72 -4.17 -16.38 -0.42
N LEU A 73 -4.18 -17.21 0.63
CA LEU A 73 -4.43 -16.76 2.00
C LEU A 73 -3.38 -15.74 2.47
N ALA A 74 -2.10 -15.98 2.15
CA ALA A 74 -1.02 -15.06 2.50
C ALA A 74 -1.19 -13.70 1.81
N PHE A 75 -1.57 -13.69 0.53
CA PHE A 75 -1.88 -12.45 -0.19
C PHE A 75 -3.02 -11.67 0.49
N MET A 76 -4.15 -12.32 0.74
CA MET A 76 -5.35 -11.67 1.30
C MET A 76 -5.08 -11.14 2.71
N LYS A 77 -4.50 -11.95 3.61
CA LYS A 77 -4.13 -11.52 4.96
C LYS A 77 -3.15 -10.35 4.95
N LYS A 78 -2.15 -10.40 4.06
CA LYS A 78 -1.18 -9.30 3.93
C LYS A 78 -1.82 -8.03 3.41
N LEU A 79 -2.73 -8.13 2.46
CA LEU A 79 -3.45 -6.99 1.92
C LEU A 79 -4.34 -6.33 3.00
N GLU A 80 -5.06 -7.12 3.80
CA GLU A 80 -5.85 -6.62 4.93
C GLU A 80 -4.98 -5.97 6.00
N GLU A 81 -3.84 -6.60 6.33
CA GLU A 81 -2.87 -6.03 7.28
C GLU A 81 -2.42 -4.63 6.85
N LEU A 82 -2.10 -4.46 5.57
CA LEU A 82 -1.54 -3.23 5.03
C LEU A 82 -2.58 -2.13 4.80
N THR A 83 -3.77 -2.51 4.35
CA THR A 83 -4.78 -1.55 3.90
C THR A 83 -5.85 -1.28 4.95
N LYS A 84 -6.01 -2.17 5.93
CA LYS A 84 -7.13 -2.20 6.87
C LYS A 84 -8.49 -2.24 6.16
N LYS A 85 -8.53 -2.81 4.96
CA LYS A 85 -9.71 -2.95 4.12
C LYS A 85 -10.08 -4.40 3.97
N GLU A 86 -11.36 -4.66 3.83
CA GLU A 86 -11.89 -5.99 3.61
C GLU A 86 -11.57 -6.48 2.20
N VAL A 87 -11.38 -7.78 2.07
CA VAL A 87 -11.00 -8.46 0.83
C VAL A 87 -12.11 -9.36 0.34
N VAL A 88 -12.18 -9.59 -0.97
CA VAL A 88 -13.04 -10.55 -1.65
C VAL A 88 -12.18 -11.45 -2.53
N LEU A 89 -12.52 -12.73 -2.60
CA LEU A 89 -11.90 -13.67 -3.54
C LEU A 89 -12.68 -13.66 -4.86
N TYR A 90 -12.01 -13.33 -5.98
CA TYR A 90 -12.54 -13.62 -7.31
C TYR A 90 -12.10 -15.02 -7.76
N SER A 91 -13.04 -15.80 -8.30
CA SER A 91 -12.77 -17.13 -8.81
C SER A 91 -13.84 -17.60 -9.78
N ASN A 92 -13.45 -18.35 -10.81
CA ASN A 92 -14.43 -19.07 -11.61
C ASN A 92 -15.05 -20.25 -10.83
N ALA A 93 -16.25 -20.68 -11.23
CA ALA A 93 -17.02 -21.70 -10.52
C ALA A 93 -16.28 -23.06 -10.38
N TYR A 94 -15.51 -23.44 -11.41
CA TYR A 94 -14.73 -24.68 -11.36
C TYR A 94 -13.66 -24.62 -10.26
N THR A 95 -12.90 -23.54 -10.21
CA THR A 95 -11.84 -23.30 -9.21
C THR A 95 -12.45 -23.13 -7.81
N ALA A 96 -13.55 -22.38 -7.71
CA ALA A 96 -14.25 -22.17 -6.44
C ALA A 96 -14.66 -23.51 -5.80
N SER A 97 -15.20 -24.42 -6.59
CA SER A 97 -15.70 -25.71 -6.09
C SER A 97 -14.63 -26.77 -5.84
N ARG A 98 -13.43 -26.66 -6.43
CA ARG A 98 -12.43 -27.74 -6.43
C ARG A 98 -11.10 -27.39 -5.81
N ILE A 99 -10.72 -26.14 -5.85
CA ILE A 99 -9.39 -25.67 -5.45
C ILE A 99 -9.41 -24.98 -4.10
N TRP A 100 -10.32 -24.03 -3.93
CA TRP A 100 -10.35 -23.24 -2.70
C TRP A 100 -10.91 -24.03 -1.52
N GLU A 101 -10.21 -23.98 -0.39
CA GLU A 101 -10.57 -24.66 0.85
C GLU A 101 -9.96 -23.98 2.09
N GLY A 102 -10.42 -24.39 3.26
CA GLY A 102 -9.91 -23.91 4.55
C GLY A 102 -10.22 -22.42 4.79
N GLU A 103 -9.28 -21.69 5.36
CA GLU A 103 -9.49 -20.29 5.75
C GLU A 103 -9.81 -19.35 4.58
N VAL A 104 -9.36 -19.68 3.36
CA VAL A 104 -9.68 -18.90 2.16
C VAL A 104 -11.17 -18.79 1.94
N THR A 105 -11.92 -19.84 2.28
CA THR A 105 -13.38 -19.89 2.09
C THR A 105 -14.17 -19.06 3.12
N ASN A 106 -13.50 -18.45 4.08
CA ASN A 106 -14.12 -17.47 4.98
C ASN A 106 -14.24 -16.07 4.33
N TYR A 107 -13.53 -15.82 3.24
CA TYR A 107 -13.67 -14.57 2.49
C TYR A 107 -14.89 -14.62 1.58
N PRO A 108 -15.61 -13.51 1.36
CA PRO A 108 -16.70 -13.45 0.40
C PRO A 108 -16.21 -13.83 -1.01
N LEU A 109 -17.10 -14.43 -1.79
CA LEU A 109 -16.82 -14.92 -3.15
C LEU A 109 -17.38 -13.95 -4.20
N TRP A 110 -16.55 -13.54 -5.14
CA TRP A 110 -16.96 -12.98 -6.43
C TRP A 110 -16.76 -14.07 -7.49
N ILE A 111 -17.84 -14.73 -7.87
CA ILE A 111 -17.80 -15.89 -8.76
C ILE A 111 -17.97 -15.50 -10.22
N ALA A 112 -17.15 -16.07 -11.12
CA ALA A 112 -17.36 -16.02 -12.54
C ALA A 112 -18.00 -17.34 -13.03
N GLN A 113 -19.18 -17.21 -13.62
CA GLN A 113 -19.85 -18.33 -14.31
C GLN A 113 -20.77 -17.75 -15.37
N TYR A 114 -20.54 -18.17 -16.62
CA TYR A 114 -21.23 -17.64 -17.80
C TYR A 114 -22.31 -18.61 -18.28
N GLU A 115 -23.27 -18.09 -19.05
CA GLU A 115 -24.32 -18.87 -19.71
C GLU A 115 -25.22 -19.67 -18.75
N VAL A 116 -25.35 -19.20 -17.51
CA VAL A 116 -26.25 -19.75 -16.48
C VAL A 116 -27.22 -18.67 -15.97
N ASN A 117 -28.34 -19.10 -15.39
CA ASN A 117 -29.31 -18.16 -14.81
C ASN A 117 -28.85 -17.63 -13.46
N GLU A 118 -28.18 -18.46 -12.68
CA GLU A 118 -27.54 -18.16 -11.38
C GLU A 118 -26.29 -19.01 -11.23
N PRO A 119 -25.29 -18.56 -10.44
CA PRO A 119 -24.11 -19.37 -10.18
C PRO A 119 -24.45 -20.69 -9.51
N GLU A 120 -23.94 -21.76 -10.08
CA GLU A 120 -24.09 -23.12 -9.57
C GLU A 120 -22.76 -23.60 -8.98
N ASN A 121 -22.81 -24.41 -7.93
CA ASN A 121 -21.67 -25.10 -7.40
C ASN A 121 -20.49 -24.19 -7.00
N SER A 122 -20.73 -23.28 -6.07
CA SER A 122 -19.69 -22.38 -5.51
C SER A 122 -18.83 -23.04 -4.41
N GLY A 123 -18.80 -24.38 -4.36
CA GLY A 123 -18.00 -25.10 -3.36
C GLY A 123 -18.56 -24.98 -1.95
N THR A 124 -17.76 -24.44 -1.03
CA THR A 124 -18.16 -24.26 0.37
C THR A 124 -18.95 -22.98 0.61
N TRP A 125 -19.03 -22.08 -0.36
CA TRP A 125 -19.82 -20.84 -0.23
C TRP A 125 -21.30 -21.09 -0.45
N ASN A 126 -22.12 -20.60 0.47
CA ASN A 126 -23.57 -20.68 0.38
C ASN A 126 -24.18 -19.44 -0.33
N SER A 127 -23.39 -18.40 -0.55
CA SER A 127 -23.76 -17.16 -1.20
C SER A 127 -22.56 -16.55 -1.93
N TRP A 128 -22.81 -15.57 -2.75
CA TRP A 128 -21.79 -14.80 -3.44
C TRP A 128 -21.95 -13.30 -3.20
N ALA A 129 -20.84 -12.58 -3.12
CA ALA A 129 -20.80 -11.12 -3.05
C ALA A 129 -20.89 -10.48 -4.44
N GLY A 130 -20.35 -11.17 -5.44
CA GLY A 130 -20.38 -10.78 -6.85
C GLY A 130 -20.54 -11.97 -7.77
N TRP A 131 -21.20 -11.74 -8.91
CA TRP A 131 -21.31 -12.69 -10.00
C TRP A 131 -20.98 -12.04 -11.33
N GLN A 132 -19.83 -12.38 -11.91
CA GLN A 132 -19.48 -12.06 -13.29
C GLN A 132 -20.22 -13.05 -14.21
N TYR A 133 -21.24 -12.56 -14.90
CA TYR A 133 -22.13 -13.40 -15.68
C TYR A 133 -21.80 -13.41 -17.19
N THR A 134 -20.89 -12.55 -17.64
CA THR A 134 -20.37 -12.53 -19.01
C THR A 134 -19.07 -11.75 -19.10
N ASP A 135 -18.19 -12.18 -19.98
CA ASP A 135 -16.95 -11.51 -20.41
C ASP A 135 -17.07 -10.88 -21.82
N VAL A 136 -18.21 -11.04 -22.47
CA VAL A 136 -18.50 -10.49 -23.81
C VAL A 136 -19.59 -9.42 -23.79
N GLY A 137 -19.79 -8.79 -22.64
CA GLY A 137 -20.78 -7.74 -22.45
C GLY A 137 -20.52 -6.52 -23.35
N ARG A 138 -21.59 -5.74 -23.59
CA ARG A 138 -21.49 -4.50 -24.32
C ARG A 138 -22.05 -3.36 -23.49
N VAL A 139 -21.34 -2.23 -23.52
CA VAL A 139 -21.73 -0.99 -22.85
C VAL A 139 -21.62 0.14 -23.87
N THR A 140 -22.66 0.95 -23.95
CA THR A 140 -22.67 2.10 -24.87
C THR A 140 -21.51 3.05 -24.58
N GLY A 141 -20.75 3.40 -25.60
CA GLY A 141 -19.55 4.23 -25.46
C GLY A 141 -18.24 3.46 -25.26
N ILE A 142 -18.30 2.12 -25.12
CA ILE A 142 -17.11 1.26 -25.07
C ILE A 142 -17.10 0.37 -26.32
N SER A 143 -16.00 0.43 -27.09
CA SER A 143 -15.87 -0.30 -28.37
C SER A 143 -15.60 -1.79 -28.19
N ASN A 144 -14.93 -2.18 -27.12
CA ASN A 144 -14.58 -3.56 -26.83
C ASN A 144 -15.65 -4.26 -25.98
N HIS A 145 -15.55 -5.58 -25.88
CA HIS A 145 -16.28 -6.34 -24.89
C HIS A 145 -15.80 -5.97 -23.49
N VAL A 146 -16.70 -6.06 -22.53
CA VAL A 146 -16.44 -5.83 -21.12
C VAL A 146 -17.08 -6.92 -20.28
N ASP A 147 -16.49 -7.19 -19.16
CA ASP A 147 -17.09 -8.02 -18.14
C ASP A 147 -18.32 -7.31 -17.57
N ARG A 148 -19.35 -8.07 -17.26
CA ARG A 148 -20.53 -7.56 -16.57
C ARG A 148 -20.86 -8.42 -15.39
N ASP A 149 -21.19 -7.74 -14.32
CA ASP A 149 -21.36 -8.34 -13.00
C ASP A 149 -22.69 -7.94 -12.37
N LYS A 150 -23.16 -8.81 -11.50
CA LYS A 150 -24.18 -8.51 -10.49
C LYS A 150 -23.52 -8.55 -9.13
N PHE A 151 -23.68 -7.50 -8.36
CA PHE A 151 -23.16 -7.44 -6.99
C PHE A 151 -24.26 -7.40 -5.96
N THR A 152 -24.05 -8.10 -4.86
CA THR A 152 -24.85 -7.93 -3.66
C THR A 152 -24.25 -6.82 -2.80
N LYS A 153 -24.91 -6.42 -1.76
CA LYS A 153 -24.34 -5.44 -0.80
C LYS A 153 -23.10 -5.95 -0.07
N GLU A 154 -22.83 -7.24 -0.10
CA GLU A 154 -21.62 -7.84 0.51
C GLU A 154 -20.34 -7.47 -0.21
N ILE A 155 -20.42 -6.97 -1.47
CA ILE A 155 -19.23 -6.51 -2.19
C ILE A 155 -18.71 -5.17 -1.63
N PHE A 156 -19.57 -4.37 -1.03
CA PHE A 156 -19.15 -3.10 -0.45
C PHE A 156 -18.42 -3.31 0.87
N MET A 157 -17.51 -2.38 1.17
CA MET A 157 -16.92 -2.31 2.51
C MET A 157 -18.06 -2.24 3.52
N SER A 158 -17.93 -2.95 4.63
CA SER A 158 -18.79 -2.72 5.78
C SER A 158 -18.72 -1.23 6.10
N GLU A 159 -19.86 -0.58 6.29
CA GLU A 159 -19.84 0.74 6.89
C GLU A 159 -19.05 0.58 8.18
N SER A 160 -17.85 1.16 8.22
CA SER A 160 -17.21 1.35 9.51
C SER A 160 -18.28 2.07 10.33
N THR A 161 -18.78 1.43 11.35
CA THR A 161 -19.40 2.15 12.44
C THR A 161 -18.27 3.03 12.98
N GLU A 162 -18.05 4.17 12.30
CA GLU A 162 -17.53 5.32 12.99
C GLU A 162 -18.52 5.49 14.13
N ILE A 163 -18.11 5.07 15.31
CA ILE A 163 -18.74 5.48 16.54
C ILE A 163 -18.85 6.99 16.36
N PRO A 164 -20.05 7.58 16.33
CA PRO A 164 -20.16 9.01 16.26
C PRO A 164 -19.23 9.50 17.36
N GLU A 165 -18.38 10.39 17.00
CA GLU A 165 -17.49 11.08 17.94
C GLU A 165 -18.41 11.81 18.95
N THR A 166 -18.95 11.04 19.90
CA THR A 166 -19.63 11.57 21.04
C THR A 166 -18.56 12.25 21.85
N GLU A 167 -18.61 13.57 21.74
CA GLU A 167 -18.15 14.55 22.69
C GLU A 167 -16.92 14.10 23.51
N LYS A 168 -15.75 14.56 23.06
CA LYS A 168 -14.59 14.69 23.90
C LYS A 168 -15.01 15.39 25.20
N PRO A 169 -14.68 14.85 26.35
CA PRO A 169 -14.49 15.72 27.49
C PRO A 169 -13.36 16.68 27.11
N LYS A 170 -13.69 17.97 27.12
CA LYS A 170 -12.68 19.02 27.18
C LYS A 170 -11.73 18.70 28.31
N GLN A 171 -10.53 18.34 27.98
CA GLN A 171 -9.37 18.62 28.77
C GLN A 171 -8.49 19.55 27.94
N GLU A 172 -8.61 20.78 28.30
CA GLU A 172 -7.58 21.78 28.07
C GLU A 172 -6.36 21.31 28.83
N ASP A 173 -5.33 20.89 28.07
CA ASP A 173 -3.97 20.95 28.53
C ASP A 173 -3.19 21.73 27.48
N GLU A 174 -3.04 22.99 27.81
CA GLU A 174 -1.95 23.81 27.33
C GLU A 174 -0.64 23.06 27.68
N ASP A 175 0.12 22.78 26.69
CA ASP A 175 1.55 22.89 26.53
C ASP A 175 2.11 21.76 25.66
N ASN A 176 2.68 22.16 24.60
CA ASN A 176 3.85 21.69 23.88
C ASN A 176 3.64 21.40 22.40
N LYS A 177 3.58 22.46 21.59
CA LYS A 177 3.65 22.41 20.10
C LYS A 177 5.05 21.95 19.63
N THR A 178 5.46 20.73 19.95
CA THR A 178 6.74 20.19 19.48
C THR A 178 6.62 19.26 18.28
N THR A 179 5.43 18.89 17.87
CA THR A 179 5.22 17.99 16.73
C THR A 179 4.06 18.43 15.84
N LYS A 180 4.10 18.04 14.56
CA LYS A 180 3.00 18.19 13.60
C LYS A 180 2.79 16.92 12.80
N LYS A 181 1.61 16.77 12.20
CA LYS A 181 1.25 15.68 11.30
C LYS A 181 1.46 16.10 9.86
N ILE A 182 2.09 15.25 9.06
CA ILE A 182 2.25 15.41 7.61
C ILE A 182 1.74 14.19 6.88
N LYS A 183 1.42 14.33 5.60
CA LYS A 183 1.15 13.19 4.73
C LYS A 183 2.43 12.79 4.01
N ILE A 184 2.78 11.50 4.06
CA ILE A 184 3.86 10.92 3.29
C ILE A 184 3.48 10.98 1.81
N LYS A 185 4.37 11.48 0.97
CA LYS A 185 4.17 11.54 -0.47
C LYS A 185 4.85 10.37 -1.15
N TRP A 186 4.43 10.06 -2.36
CA TRP A 186 5.12 9.08 -3.20
C TRP A 186 6.59 9.47 -3.37
N GLY A 187 7.47 8.46 -3.19
CA GLY A 187 8.91 8.65 -3.27
C GLY A 187 9.56 9.19 -1.98
N ASP A 188 8.79 9.57 -0.97
CA ASP A 188 9.35 9.94 0.33
C ASP A 188 10.01 8.72 0.98
N THR A 189 11.12 8.97 1.67
CA THR A 189 11.77 8.02 2.57
C THR A 189 11.91 8.65 3.96
N LEU A 190 11.96 7.83 5.01
CA LEU A 190 12.18 8.37 6.36
C LEU A 190 13.48 9.18 6.44
N SER A 191 14.52 8.79 5.69
CA SER A 191 15.78 9.53 5.64
C SER A 191 15.59 10.94 5.07
N GLN A 192 14.85 11.07 3.95
CA GLN A 192 14.55 12.37 3.34
C GLN A 192 13.64 13.22 4.24
N LEU A 193 12.63 12.59 4.85
CA LEU A 193 11.73 13.28 5.77
C LEU A 193 12.43 13.70 7.06
N ALA A 194 13.35 12.88 7.59
CA ALA A 194 14.18 13.24 8.73
C ALA A 194 14.99 14.50 8.44
N ILE A 195 15.64 14.56 7.28
CA ILE A 195 16.39 15.75 6.83
C ILE A 195 15.45 16.94 6.70
N LYS A 196 14.34 16.80 5.98
CA LYS A 196 13.36 17.86 5.70
C LYS A 196 12.79 18.48 6.97
N TYR A 197 12.59 17.70 8.02
CA TYR A 197 12.00 18.13 9.28
C TYR A 197 13.01 18.29 10.40
N ASN A 198 14.31 18.34 10.05
CA ASN A 198 15.42 18.54 10.98
C ASN A 198 15.35 17.58 12.18
N THR A 199 15.29 16.30 11.89
CA THR A 199 15.19 15.21 12.86
C THR A 199 15.99 14.00 12.40
N THR A 200 15.95 12.91 13.12
CA THR A 200 16.61 11.65 12.77
C THR A 200 15.58 10.60 12.36
N VAL A 201 16.00 9.61 11.57
CA VAL A 201 15.16 8.44 11.27
C VAL A 201 14.73 7.73 12.56
N ALA A 202 15.64 7.61 13.53
CA ALA A 202 15.35 7.00 14.83
C ALA A 202 14.24 7.76 15.59
N GLU A 203 14.26 9.08 15.55
CA GLU A 203 13.21 9.90 16.17
C GLU A 203 11.88 9.79 15.44
N LEU A 204 11.87 9.78 14.10
CA LEU A 204 10.65 9.53 13.34
C LEU A 204 10.07 8.14 13.62
N VAL A 205 10.93 7.13 13.72
CA VAL A 205 10.55 5.76 14.10
C VAL A 205 9.90 5.74 15.48
N ARG A 206 10.53 6.41 16.46
CA ARG A 206 10.04 6.50 17.85
C ARG A 206 8.70 7.23 17.92
N LEU A 207 8.57 8.38 17.28
CA LEU A 207 7.36 9.22 17.29
C LEU A 207 6.15 8.54 16.63
N ASN A 208 6.40 7.61 15.70
CA ASN A 208 5.36 6.98 14.88
C ASN A 208 5.22 5.48 15.12
N ASN A 209 5.95 4.91 16.08
CA ASN A 209 5.98 3.46 16.37
C ASN A 209 6.27 2.60 15.11
N ILE A 210 7.16 3.07 14.22
CA ILE A 210 7.48 2.38 12.95
C ILE A 210 8.32 1.14 13.24
N GLN A 211 7.82 -0.02 12.88
CA GLN A 211 8.50 -1.30 13.11
C GLN A 211 9.65 -1.52 12.11
N ASN A 212 9.51 -1.05 10.89
CA ASN A 212 10.52 -1.18 9.83
C ASN A 212 10.85 0.19 9.23
N PRO A 213 12.01 0.78 9.54
CA PRO A 213 12.40 2.11 9.04
C PRO A 213 12.54 2.22 7.51
N ASN A 214 12.69 1.09 6.84
CA ASN A 214 12.81 1.05 5.37
C ASN A 214 11.45 0.96 4.66
N LEU A 215 10.35 0.98 5.42
CA LEU A 215 9.01 0.76 4.89
C LEU A 215 8.05 1.80 5.45
N ILE A 216 7.78 2.84 4.67
CA ILE A 216 6.73 3.84 4.90
C ILE A 216 5.88 3.96 3.64
N TYR A 217 4.62 4.31 3.82
CA TYR A 217 3.65 4.30 2.73
C TYR A 217 3.16 5.70 2.42
N ALA A 218 3.12 6.03 1.12
CA ALA A 218 2.51 7.27 0.65
C ALA A 218 1.02 7.33 1.05
N GLY A 219 0.59 8.51 1.50
CA GLY A 219 -0.77 8.73 2.01
C GLY A 219 -0.92 8.51 3.51
N GLU A 220 0.00 7.82 4.18
CA GLU A 220 0.00 7.71 5.63
C GLU A 220 0.35 9.03 6.31
N THR A 221 -0.10 9.16 7.54
CA THR A 221 0.21 10.33 8.37
C THR A 221 1.46 10.04 9.18
N LEU A 222 2.46 10.89 9.04
CA LEU A 222 3.69 10.85 9.82
C LEU A 222 3.73 12.04 10.80
N ILE A 223 3.98 11.75 12.06
CA ILE A 223 4.25 12.77 13.09
C ILE A 223 5.70 13.19 12.94
N VAL A 224 5.93 14.47 12.74
CA VAL A 224 7.28 15.04 12.63
C VAL A 224 7.45 16.17 13.64
N PRO A 225 8.66 16.44 14.15
CA PRO A 225 8.90 17.57 15.02
C PRO A 225 8.54 18.90 14.33
N VAL A 226 7.99 19.83 15.09
CA VAL A 226 7.89 21.23 14.65
C VAL A 226 9.20 21.91 15.05
N LYS A 227 9.78 22.67 14.15
CA LYS A 227 11.03 23.42 14.35
C LYS A 227 10.93 24.28 15.60
N GLY A 228 11.44 23.77 16.70
CA GLY A 228 11.77 24.54 17.89
C GLY A 228 13.28 24.58 17.98
N GLU A 229 13.82 25.71 18.33
CA GLU A 229 15.22 26.14 18.40
C GLU A 229 16.32 25.07 18.37
N THR A 230 17.27 25.32 17.52
CA THR A 230 18.58 24.71 17.28
C THR A 230 19.17 23.90 18.44
N THR A 231 19.13 22.58 18.31
CA THR A 231 20.24 21.77 18.79
C THR A 231 21.08 21.39 17.57
N ASN A 232 22.39 21.57 17.67
CA ASN A 232 23.39 21.13 16.69
C ASN A 232 23.35 19.60 16.54
N SER A 233 22.38 19.04 15.88
CA SER A 233 22.28 17.61 15.66
C SER A 233 23.00 17.25 14.37
N THR A 234 24.04 16.49 14.49
CA THR A 234 24.72 15.85 13.36
C THR A 234 23.82 14.71 12.87
N THR A 235 23.39 14.76 11.61
CA THR A 235 22.64 13.69 10.97
C THR A 235 23.61 12.73 10.31
N ILE A 236 23.45 11.42 10.55
CA ILE A 236 24.27 10.36 9.95
C ILE A 236 23.49 9.71 8.82
N TYR A 237 24.11 9.59 7.65
CA TYR A 237 23.59 8.90 6.50
C TYR A 237 24.45 7.66 6.16
N ILE A 238 23.81 6.52 5.95
CA ILE A 238 24.50 5.30 5.53
C ILE A 238 24.48 5.23 4.01
N VAL A 239 25.66 5.23 3.39
CA VAL A 239 25.85 5.18 1.95
C VAL A 239 25.27 3.91 1.38
N LYS A 240 24.44 4.03 0.35
CA LYS A 240 23.84 2.92 -0.41
C LYS A 240 24.60 2.69 -1.72
N SER A 241 24.45 1.50 -2.27
CA SER A 241 25.00 1.19 -3.60
C SER A 241 24.39 2.15 -4.66
N GLY A 242 25.27 2.79 -5.45
CA GLY A 242 24.87 3.78 -6.48
C GLY A 242 24.73 5.23 -5.97
N ASP A 243 25.04 5.49 -4.70
CA ASP A 243 25.14 6.86 -4.19
C ASP A 243 26.42 7.53 -4.65
N THR A 244 26.34 8.84 -4.76
CA THR A 244 27.47 9.74 -4.97
C THR A 244 27.46 10.85 -3.92
N LEU A 245 28.63 11.37 -3.59
CA LEU A 245 28.74 12.45 -2.61
C LEU A 245 27.92 13.68 -3.04
N ASN A 246 27.77 13.88 -4.35
CA ASN A 246 26.95 14.96 -4.90
C ASN A 246 25.45 14.78 -4.61
N LYS A 247 24.91 13.55 -4.77
CA LYS A 247 23.53 13.23 -4.39
C LYS A 247 23.31 13.40 -2.89
N ILE A 248 24.27 12.95 -2.08
CA ILE A 248 24.21 13.08 -0.63
C ILE A 248 24.27 14.54 -0.20
N ALA A 249 25.14 15.35 -0.83
CA ALA A 249 25.22 16.78 -0.57
C ALA A 249 23.90 17.51 -0.88
N GLN A 250 23.26 17.18 -2.01
CA GLN A 250 21.93 17.70 -2.35
C GLN A 250 20.86 17.29 -1.32
N MET A 251 20.91 16.05 -0.83
CA MET A 251 19.98 15.57 0.21
C MET A 251 20.12 16.35 1.51
N PHE A 252 21.36 16.70 1.89
CA PHE A 252 21.65 17.49 3.10
C PHE A 252 21.55 19.00 2.91
N ASN A 253 21.19 19.47 1.71
CA ASN A 253 21.19 20.88 1.34
C ASN A 253 22.52 21.58 1.67
N THR A 254 23.61 20.92 1.31
CA THR A 254 24.98 21.34 1.55
C THR A 254 25.86 21.12 0.32
N THR A 255 27.16 21.34 0.43
CA THR A 255 28.11 21.13 -0.65
C THR A 255 28.91 19.84 -0.47
N VAL A 256 29.40 19.27 -1.60
CA VAL A 256 30.30 18.13 -1.58
C VAL A 256 31.55 18.40 -0.74
N SER A 257 32.09 19.62 -0.86
CA SER A 257 33.28 20.06 -0.11
C SER A 257 33.04 20.04 1.39
N GLN A 258 31.87 20.46 1.83
CA GLN A 258 31.50 20.52 3.24
C GLN A 258 31.31 19.12 3.82
N ILE A 259 30.61 18.22 3.11
CA ILE A 259 30.49 16.81 3.53
C ILE A 259 31.88 16.15 3.58
N ALA A 260 32.69 16.37 2.56
CA ALA A 260 34.03 15.81 2.51
C ALA A 260 34.90 16.26 3.70
N GLN A 261 34.85 17.54 4.06
CA GLN A 261 35.54 18.10 5.21
C GLN A 261 35.03 17.53 6.54
N GLU A 262 33.70 17.49 6.73
CA GLU A 262 33.08 16.99 7.97
C GLU A 262 33.34 15.51 8.21
N ASN A 263 33.59 14.74 7.15
CA ASN A 263 33.78 13.28 7.18
C ASN A 263 35.22 12.82 6.85
N ASN A 264 36.18 13.75 6.73
CA ASN A 264 37.56 13.47 6.36
C ASN A 264 37.71 12.68 5.05
N ILE A 265 36.82 12.91 4.06
CA ILE A 265 36.84 12.24 2.77
C ILE A 265 37.88 12.89 1.86
N GLN A 266 38.98 12.18 1.60
CA GLN A 266 40.10 12.67 0.77
C GLN A 266 39.75 12.67 -0.72
N ASN A 267 38.98 11.66 -1.18
CA ASN A 267 38.57 11.53 -2.56
C ASN A 267 37.05 11.60 -2.66
N VAL A 268 36.52 12.73 -3.10
CA VAL A 268 35.07 13.00 -3.22
C VAL A 268 34.36 12.09 -4.23
N ASN A 269 35.10 11.42 -5.10
CA ASN A 269 34.56 10.49 -6.08
C ASN A 269 34.54 9.05 -5.57
N LEU A 270 34.99 8.79 -4.35
CA LEU A 270 35.13 7.45 -3.80
C LEU A 270 34.46 7.37 -2.42
N ILE A 271 33.24 6.87 -2.42
CA ILE A 271 32.50 6.53 -1.18
C ILE A 271 32.05 5.06 -1.27
N TYR A 272 32.02 4.40 -0.15
CA TYR A 272 31.72 2.97 -0.10
C TYR A 272 30.32 2.71 0.45
N PRO A 273 29.56 1.76 -0.12
CA PRO A 273 28.30 1.32 0.47
C PRO A 273 28.49 0.86 1.93
N ARG A 274 27.58 1.23 2.79
CA ARG A 274 27.57 1.01 4.25
C ARG A 274 28.54 1.90 5.06
N SER A 275 29.28 2.82 4.44
CA SER A 275 29.96 3.85 5.21
C SER A 275 28.97 4.88 5.74
N GLU A 276 29.30 5.48 6.87
CA GLU A 276 28.52 6.56 7.47
C GLU A 276 29.03 7.91 6.98
N ILE A 277 28.13 8.77 6.61
CA ILE A 277 28.40 10.17 6.28
C ILE A 277 27.60 11.04 7.26
N SER A 278 28.30 11.82 8.05
CA SER A 278 27.71 12.80 8.95
C SER A 278 27.63 14.17 8.28
N SER A 279 26.56 14.90 8.49
CA SER A 279 26.45 16.30 8.09
C SER A 279 25.77 17.14 9.16
N LYS A 280 26.34 18.32 9.39
CA LYS A 280 25.69 19.39 10.16
C LYS A 280 24.83 20.20 9.22
N GLN A 281 23.53 20.22 9.45
CA GLN A 281 22.67 21.10 8.66
C GLN A 281 23.05 22.57 8.92
N GLN A 282 23.40 23.29 7.87
CA GLN A 282 23.43 24.74 7.91
C GLN A 282 22.02 25.31 7.66
N LEU A 283 21.67 26.30 8.44
CA LEU A 283 20.42 27.06 8.42
C LEU A 283 20.21 27.82 7.11
#